data_dfcc28c37607305773d2dffc8b830ce2
#
_entry.id   dfcc28c37607305773d2dffc8b830ce2
#
_cell.length_a   1.000
_cell.length_b   1.000
_cell.length_c   1.000
_cell.angle_alpha   90.00
_cell.angle_beta   90.00
_cell.angle_gamma   90.00
#
_symmetry.space_group_name_H-M   'P 1'
#
loop_
_entity.id
_entity.type
_entity.pdbx_description
1 polymer ?
#
loop_
_entity_poly.entity_id
_entity_poly.type
_entity_poly.pdbx_seq_one_letter_code
_entity_poly.pdbx_strand_id
1 'polypeptide(L)'
;EQEFGEKYPEIIAPLDKFPSDRGPAQLITDYMSVDQNFLAPIMSNPENVYYLGPNAYGKPAAALNILRETIMGKELFDYAFKTYSQRWMFKHPTPEDFFRSMEDASAVDLDWFWRGWFYSTDYVDIGLKEVNQYFVSPEPGEEMLKMMEEQGIPRNRLRPLIFFEKYENDKSNLKDKSALENSKLLGNYLNENYSKEEIDQIDIPKYFYEVVFDKPGGLVMPIIIDIKYEDGETVRKKYPAQVWRKNDGEVRKIL
;
A
#
# COMPACT_ATOMS: atom_id res chain seq x y z
N GLU A 1 -9.45 -9.25 -24.74
CA GLU A 1 -10.08 -8.30 -25.68
C GLU A 1 -9.15 -7.17 -26.05
N GLN A 2 -8.64 -6.44 -25.08
CA GLN A 2 -7.67 -5.37 -25.34
C GLN A 2 -6.44 -5.90 -26.09
N GLU A 3 -5.86 -7.01 -25.63
CA GLU A 3 -4.74 -7.67 -26.32
C GLU A 3 -5.10 -8.15 -27.72
N PHE A 4 -6.32 -8.67 -27.89
CA PHE A 4 -6.80 -9.10 -29.21
C PHE A 4 -6.99 -7.91 -30.14
N GLY A 5 -7.57 -6.79 -29.66
CA GLY A 5 -7.74 -5.58 -30.42
C GLY A 5 -6.41 -4.92 -30.79
N GLU A 6 -5.43 -4.91 -29.90
CA GLU A 6 -4.08 -4.41 -30.19
C GLU A 6 -3.34 -5.27 -31.22
N LYS A 7 -3.53 -6.60 -31.15
CA LYS A 7 -2.86 -7.56 -32.04
C LYS A 7 -3.52 -7.66 -33.43
N TYR A 8 -4.82 -7.44 -33.49
CA TYR A 8 -5.61 -7.60 -34.72
C TYR A 8 -6.54 -6.40 -34.94
N PRO A 9 -5.99 -5.19 -35.10
CA PRO A 9 -6.79 -3.97 -35.23
C PRO A 9 -7.70 -3.97 -36.47
N GLU A 10 -7.31 -4.68 -37.53
CA GLU A 10 -8.10 -4.80 -38.77
C GLU A 10 -9.41 -5.62 -38.57
N ILE A 11 -9.45 -6.47 -37.55
CA ILE A 11 -10.65 -7.24 -37.21
C ILE A 11 -11.60 -6.43 -36.33
N ILE A 12 -11.04 -5.60 -35.44
CA ILE A 12 -11.80 -4.81 -34.45
C ILE A 12 -12.28 -3.49 -35.04
N ALA A 13 -11.47 -2.83 -35.87
CA ALA A 13 -11.80 -1.52 -36.43
C ALA A 13 -13.17 -1.42 -37.13
N PRO A 14 -13.73 -2.47 -37.77
CA PRO A 14 -15.07 -2.40 -38.36
C PRO A 14 -16.20 -2.49 -37.32
N LEU A 15 -15.90 -2.80 -36.06
CA LEU A 15 -16.90 -2.93 -34.99
C LEU A 15 -16.98 -1.59 -34.26
N ASP A 16 -18.12 -0.92 -34.33
CA ASP A 16 -18.36 0.36 -33.65
C ASP A 16 -18.19 0.24 -32.11
N LYS A 17 -18.47 -0.93 -31.57
CA LYS A 17 -18.21 -1.29 -30.17
C LYS A 17 -17.92 -2.77 -30.07
N PHE A 18 -16.84 -3.11 -29.38
CA PHE A 18 -16.62 -4.49 -28.99
C PHE A 18 -17.58 -4.82 -27.83
N PRO A 19 -18.32 -5.96 -27.87
CA PRO A 19 -19.39 -6.25 -26.91
C PRO A 19 -18.95 -6.29 -25.45
N SER A 20 -17.66 -6.39 -25.19
CA SER A 20 -17.06 -6.50 -23.88
C SER A 20 -15.99 -5.42 -23.65
N ASP A 21 -16.26 -4.21 -24.09
CA ASP A 21 -15.42 -3.06 -23.78
C ASP A 21 -15.23 -2.96 -22.26
N ARG A 22 -13.97 -2.96 -21.86
CA ARG A 22 -13.55 -3.02 -20.46
C ARG A 22 -14.02 -1.82 -19.63
N GLY A 23 -14.26 -0.70 -20.26
CA GLY A 23 -14.54 0.55 -19.59
C GLY A 23 -13.42 1.03 -18.64
N PRO A 24 -13.40 2.29 -18.24
CA PRO A 24 -12.43 2.81 -17.31
C PRO A 24 -12.66 2.23 -15.89
N ALA A 25 -11.57 1.98 -15.16
CA ALA A 25 -11.62 1.45 -13.78
C ALA A 25 -12.44 2.33 -12.82
N GLN A 26 -12.56 3.63 -13.13
CA GLN A 26 -13.34 4.60 -12.36
C GLN A 26 -14.85 4.30 -12.31
N LEU A 27 -15.39 3.52 -13.25
CA LEU A 27 -16.81 3.17 -13.24
C LEU A 27 -17.26 2.42 -11.97
N ILE A 28 -16.34 1.76 -11.26
CA ILE A 28 -16.66 1.10 -10.00
C ILE A 28 -16.85 2.10 -8.85
N THR A 29 -16.32 3.31 -8.95
CA THR A 29 -16.40 4.30 -7.86
C THR A 29 -17.84 4.72 -7.58
N ASP A 30 -18.66 4.87 -8.60
CA ASP A 30 -20.08 5.23 -8.42
C ASP A 30 -20.81 4.18 -7.57
N TYR A 31 -20.56 2.90 -7.86
CA TYR A 31 -21.14 1.80 -7.05
C TYR A 31 -20.56 1.78 -5.63
N MET A 32 -19.25 1.95 -5.46
CA MET A 32 -18.61 1.92 -4.14
C MET A 32 -18.94 3.14 -3.27
N SER A 33 -19.45 4.22 -3.87
CA SER A 33 -19.81 5.48 -3.19
C SER A 33 -21.27 5.57 -2.78
N VAL A 34 -22.09 4.57 -3.09
CA VAL A 34 -23.50 4.55 -2.62
C VAL A 34 -23.55 4.29 -1.12
N ASP A 35 -24.74 4.51 -0.53
CA ASP A 35 -24.96 4.21 0.89
C ASP A 35 -24.61 2.75 1.20
N GLN A 36 -23.69 2.56 2.15
CA GLN A 36 -23.14 1.26 2.53
C GLN A 36 -24.22 0.25 2.96
N ASN A 37 -25.37 0.73 3.42
CA ASN A 37 -26.51 -0.12 3.78
C ASN A 37 -27.13 -0.85 2.58
N PHE A 38 -26.88 -0.38 1.36
CA PHE A 38 -27.36 -1.00 0.12
C PHE A 38 -26.31 -1.85 -0.59
N LEU A 39 -25.07 -1.84 -0.10
CA LEU A 39 -24.02 -2.69 -0.61
C LEU A 39 -24.11 -4.09 -0.02
N ALA A 40 -23.73 -5.07 -0.83
CA ALA A 40 -23.61 -6.46 -0.40
C ALA A 40 -22.26 -7.02 -0.84
N PRO A 41 -21.66 -7.96 -0.09
CA PRO A 41 -20.52 -8.73 -0.58
C PRO A 41 -20.84 -9.43 -1.91
N ILE A 42 -19.83 -9.63 -2.77
CA ILE A 42 -20.00 -10.37 -4.03
C ILE A 42 -20.58 -11.77 -3.76
N MET A 43 -20.17 -12.40 -2.65
CA MET A 43 -20.58 -13.75 -2.26
C MET A 43 -21.97 -13.82 -1.61
N SER A 44 -22.76 -12.75 -1.69
CA SER A 44 -24.14 -12.75 -1.18
C SER A 44 -25.10 -13.50 -2.11
N ASN A 45 -26.23 -13.93 -1.55
CA ASN A 45 -27.31 -14.49 -2.37
C ASN A 45 -27.82 -13.40 -3.33
N PRO A 46 -27.83 -13.66 -4.66
CA PRO A 46 -28.22 -12.66 -5.66
C PRO A 46 -29.62 -12.11 -5.50
N GLU A 47 -30.55 -12.84 -4.88
CA GLU A 47 -31.91 -12.38 -4.62
C GLU A 47 -31.97 -11.21 -3.60
N ASN A 48 -30.91 -11.04 -2.81
CA ASN A 48 -30.83 -10.02 -1.77
C ASN A 48 -29.89 -8.85 -2.15
N VAL A 49 -29.34 -8.84 -3.38
CA VAL A 49 -28.40 -7.82 -3.82
C VAL A 49 -29.13 -6.70 -4.55
N TYR A 50 -29.07 -5.48 -4.00
CA TYR A 50 -29.77 -4.32 -4.55
C TYR A 50 -29.20 -3.87 -5.90
N TYR A 51 -27.87 -3.85 -6.03
CA TYR A 51 -27.15 -3.47 -7.23
C TYR A 51 -26.48 -4.68 -7.88
N LEU A 52 -27.28 -5.62 -8.36
CA LEU A 52 -26.79 -6.91 -8.87
C LEU A 52 -25.73 -6.76 -9.99
N GLY A 53 -25.98 -5.90 -10.98
CA GLY A 53 -25.04 -5.69 -12.09
C GLY A 53 -23.65 -5.26 -11.61
N PRO A 54 -23.50 -4.12 -10.94
CA PRO A 54 -22.22 -3.69 -10.39
C PRO A 54 -21.59 -4.68 -9.41
N ASN A 55 -22.41 -5.35 -8.58
CA ASN A 55 -21.93 -6.33 -7.61
C ASN A 55 -21.38 -7.60 -8.29
N ALA A 56 -22.14 -8.17 -9.22
CA ALA A 56 -21.79 -9.46 -9.82
C ALA A 56 -20.79 -9.36 -10.98
N TYR A 57 -20.67 -8.20 -11.62
CA TYR A 57 -19.82 -7.99 -12.79
C TYR A 57 -18.77 -6.90 -12.56
N GLY A 58 -19.17 -5.70 -12.17
CA GLY A 58 -18.25 -4.55 -12.08
C GLY A 58 -17.18 -4.72 -11.01
N LYS A 59 -17.59 -5.01 -9.76
CA LYS A 59 -16.67 -5.19 -8.64
C LYS A 59 -15.72 -6.38 -8.84
N PRO A 60 -16.16 -7.58 -9.26
CA PRO A 60 -15.24 -8.68 -9.55
C PRO A 60 -14.28 -8.37 -10.69
N ALA A 61 -14.73 -7.73 -11.76
CA ALA A 61 -13.88 -7.34 -12.87
C ALA A 61 -12.79 -6.34 -12.42
N ALA A 62 -13.14 -5.33 -11.62
CA ALA A 62 -12.18 -4.39 -11.05
C ALA A 62 -11.17 -5.12 -10.14
N ALA A 63 -11.64 -6.02 -9.27
CA ALA A 63 -10.79 -6.82 -8.40
C ALA A 63 -9.77 -7.66 -9.19
N LEU A 64 -10.22 -8.42 -10.19
CA LEU A 64 -9.34 -9.26 -11.00
C LEU A 64 -8.34 -8.43 -11.83
N ASN A 65 -8.74 -7.24 -12.28
CA ASN A 65 -7.82 -6.33 -12.94
C ASN A 65 -6.73 -5.83 -11.99
N ILE A 66 -7.07 -5.44 -10.77
CA ILE A 66 -6.10 -5.04 -9.76
C ILE A 66 -5.18 -6.20 -9.41
N LEU A 67 -5.72 -7.41 -9.27
CA LEU A 67 -4.93 -8.61 -9.01
C LEU A 67 -3.91 -8.85 -10.13
N ARG A 68 -4.33 -8.70 -11.40
CA ARG A 68 -3.49 -8.86 -12.59
C ARG A 68 -2.44 -7.77 -12.73
N GLU A 69 -2.84 -6.48 -12.64
CA GLU A 69 -1.95 -5.37 -12.96
C GLU A 69 -1.02 -4.98 -11.79
N THR A 70 -1.46 -5.17 -10.55
CA THR A 70 -0.80 -4.59 -9.38
C THR A 70 -0.22 -5.62 -8.44
N ILE A 71 -0.92 -6.73 -8.18
CA ILE A 71 -0.57 -7.67 -7.12
C ILE A 71 0.30 -8.80 -7.65
N MET A 72 -0.22 -9.58 -8.60
CA MET A 72 0.48 -10.73 -9.18
C MET A 72 1.40 -10.35 -10.35
N GLY A 73 1.03 -9.35 -11.13
CA GLY A 73 1.60 -9.08 -12.45
C GLY A 73 0.94 -9.91 -13.56
N LYS A 74 1.00 -9.38 -14.79
CA LYS A 74 0.28 -9.92 -15.94
C LYS A 74 0.63 -11.38 -16.24
N GLU A 75 1.90 -11.70 -16.30
CA GLU A 75 2.37 -13.04 -16.68
C GLU A 75 1.89 -14.12 -15.71
N LEU A 76 2.05 -13.88 -14.40
CA LEU A 76 1.68 -14.85 -13.37
C LEU A 76 0.16 -15.00 -13.26
N PHE A 77 -0.57 -13.88 -13.32
CA PHE A 77 -2.03 -13.91 -13.32
C PHE A 77 -2.57 -14.67 -14.54
N ASP A 78 -2.10 -14.36 -15.73
CA ASP A 78 -2.57 -14.96 -16.97
C ASP A 78 -2.27 -16.46 -17.01
N TYR A 79 -1.12 -16.88 -16.48
CA TYR A 79 -0.80 -18.29 -16.30
C TYR A 79 -1.78 -18.98 -15.33
N ALA A 80 -2.03 -18.40 -14.17
CA ALA A 80 -2.92 -18.96 -13.17
C ALA A 80 -4.38 -19.03 -13.68
N PHE A 81 -4.83 -17.97 -14.33
CA PHE A 81 -6.17 -17.89 -14.90
C PHE A 81 -6.38 -18.90 -16.05
N LYS A 82 -5.38 -19.08 -16.89
CA LYS A 82 -5.38 -20.12 -17.94
C LYS A 82 -5.41 -21.51 -17.33
N THR A 83 -4.66 -21.74 -16.27
CA THR A 83 -4.65 -23.03 -15.53
C THR A 83 -6.02 -23.33 -14.94
N TYR A 84 -6.67 -22.32 -14.31
CA TYR A 84 -8.05 -22.44 -13.85
C TYR A 84 -8.99 -22.83 -15.00
N SER A 85 -8.92 -22.12 -16.13
CA SER A 85 -9.79 -22.36 -17.29
C SER A 85 -9.62 -23.77 -17.84
N GLN A 86 -8.38 -24.28 -17.92
CA GLN A 86 -8.09 -25.63 -18.37
C GLN A 86 -8.56 -26.70 -17.36
N ARG A 87 -8.40 -26.46 -16.06
CA ARG A 87 -8.79 -27.38 -14.98
C ARG A 87 -10.31 -27.56 -14.91
N TRP A 88 -11.04 -26.48 -15.12
CA TRP A 88 -12.47 -26.42 -14.91
C TRP A 88 -13.32 -26.36 -16.18
N MET A 89 -12.70 -26.38 -17.35
CA MET A 89 -13.40 -26.40 -18.63
C MET A 89 -14.42 -27.54 -18.69
N PHE A 90 -15.66 -27.20 -19.07
CA PHE A 90 -16.83 -28.13 -19.10
C PHE A 90 -17.24 -28.70 -17.73
N LYS A 91 -16.79 -28.10 -16.63
CA LYS A 91 -17.21 -28.46 -15.27
C LYS A 91 -17.98 -27.31 -14.63
N HIS A 92 -18.44 -27.48 -13.40
CA HIS A 92 -19.19 -26.50 -12.65
C HIS A 92 -18.40 -26.09 -11.40
N PRO A 93 -17.41 -25.19 -11.51
CA PRO A 93 -16.63 -24.73 -10.37
C PRO A 93 -17.46 -23.84 -9.45
N THR A 94 -17.16 -23.89 -8.16
CA THR A 94 -17.57 -22.90 -7.20
C THR A 94 -16.57 -21.73 -7.20
N PRO A 95 -16.92 -20.57 -6.57
CA PRO A 95 -15.95 -19.48 -6.38
C PRO A 95 -14.68 -19.93 -5.64
N GLU A 96 -14.82 -20.80 -4.66
CA GLU A 96 -13.69 -21.36 -3.89
C GLU A 96 -12.75 -22.20 -4.77
N ASP A 97 -13.29 -22.90 -5.77
CA ASP A 97 -12.49 -23.63 -6.75
C ASP A 97 -11.66 -22.68 -7.62
N PHE A 98 -12.22 -21.51 -7.93
CA PHE A 98 -11.49 -20.45 -8.61
C PHE A 98 -10.36 -19.91 -7.74
N PHE A 99 -10.64 -19.51 -6.51
CA PHE A 99 -9.66 -18.96 -5.57
C PHE A 99 -8.50 -19.93 -5.36
N ARG A 100 -8.83 -21.18 -5.02
CA ARG A 100 -7.83 -22.23 -4.82
C ARG A 100 -7.01 -22.51 -6.09
N SER A 101 -7.64 -22.50 -7.26
CA SER A 101 -6.90 -22.73 -8.52
C SER A 101 -5.93 -21.60 -8.84
N MET A 102 -6.29 -20.37 -8.52
CA MET A 102 -5.42 -19.21 -8.70
C MET A 102 -4.20 -19.29 -7.76
N GLU A 103 -4.41 -19.66 -6.52
CA GLU A 103 -3.34 -19.81 -5.51
C GLU A 103 -2.43 -21.00 -5.80
N ASP A 104 -3.01 -22.18 -6.11
CA ASP A 104 -2.26 -23.37 -6.48
C ASP A 104 -1.33 -23.14 -7.67
N ALA A 105 -1.83 -22.44 -8.69
CA ALA A 105 -1.08 -22.21 -9.91
C ALA A 105 0.00 -21.13 -9.75
N SER A 106 -0.25 -20.11 -8.93
CA SER A 106 0.65 -18.98 -8.74
C SER A 106 1.60 -19.15 -7.57
N ALA A 107 1.32 -20.05 -6.63
CA ALA A 107 1.99 -20.17 -5.34
C ALA A 107 1.96 -18.85 -4.52
N VAL A 108 0.96 -18.01 -4.72
CA VAL A 108 0.77 -16.74 -4.00
C VAL A 108 -0.37 -16.89 -3.01
N ASP A 109 -0.14 -16.51 -1.74
CA ASP A 109 -1.18 -16.40 -0.71
C ASP A 109 -2.08 -15.18 -1.01
N LEU A 110 -3.31 -15.45 -1.43
CA LEU A 110 -4.32 -14.46 -1.80
C LEU A 110 -5.54 -14.48 -0.86
N ASP A 111 -5.52 -15.24 0.23
CA ASP A 111 -6.63 -15.33 1.19
C ASP A 111 -7.10 -13.95 1.66
N TRP A 112 -6.16 -13.04 1.94
CA TRP A 112 -6.45 -11.67 2.33
C TRP A 112 -7.19 -10.89 1.25
N PHE A 113 -6.88 -11.15 -0.02
CA PHE A 113 -7.48 -10.50 -1.19
C PHE A 113 -8.92 -11.01 -1.41
N TRP A 114 -9.11 -12.34 -1.45
CA TRP A 114 -10.42 -12.94 -1.62
C TRP A 114 -11.37 -12.54 -0.51
N ARG A 115 -10.91 -12.60 0.75
CA ARG A 115 -11.70 -12.20 1.90
C ARG A 115 -12.18 -10.75 1.81
N GLY A 116 -11.32 -9.82 1.49
CA GLY A 116 -11.66 -8.40 1.40
C GLY A 116 -12.57 -8.11 0.22
N TRP A 117 -12.18 -8.51 -0.99
CA TRP A 117 -12.90 -8.14 -2.20
C TRP A 117 -14.24 -8.87 -2.36
N PHE A 118 -14.32 -10.15 -1.99
CA PHE A 118 -15.48 -10.99 -2.28
C PHE A 118 -16.43 -11.17 -1.10
N TYR A 119 -15.92 -11.12 0.13
CA TYR A 119 -16.72 -11.40 1.33
C TYR A 119 -17.01 -10.16 2.18
N SER A 120 -16.54 -8.96 1.79
CA SER A 120 -16.87 -7.72 2.49
C SER A 120 -17.39 -6.64 1.54
N THR A 121 -17.92 -5.57 2.13
CA THR A 121 -18.30 -4.35 1.42
C THR A 121 -17.23 -3.27 1.47
N ASP A 122 -16.09 -3.57 2.08
CA ASP A 122 -14.94 -2.67 2.18
C ASP A 122 -14.48 -2.18 0.80
N TYR A 123 -13.87 -1.01 0.79
CA TYR A 123 -13.35 -0.38 -0.41
C TYR A 123 -11.89 0.07 -0.23
N VAL A 124 -11.21 0.31 -1.33
CA VAL A 124 -9.82 0.78 -1.31
C VAL A 124 -9.79 2.26 -0.99
N ASP A 125 -9.21 2.57 0.16
CA ASP A 125 -8.91 3.94 0.56
C ASP A 125 -7.67 3.91 1.44
N ILE A 126 -6.50 4.20 0.84
CA ILE A 126 -5.23 4.24 1.55
C ILE A 126 -4.80 5.70 1.62
N GLY A 127 -4.82 6.25 2.82
CA GLY A 127 -4.45 7.61 3.13
C GLY A 127 -3.00 7.75 3.56
N LEU A 128 -2.42 8.90 3.26
CA LEU A 128 -1.21 9.40 3.88
C LEU A 128 -1.62 10.28 5.07
N LYS A 129 -1.62 9.69 6.27
CA LYS A 129 -2.16 10.34 7.47
C LYS A 129 -1.20 11.37 8.05
N GLU A 130 0.08 11.02 8.15
CA GLU A 130 1.11 11.85 8.73
C GLU A 130 2.45 11.68 7.99
N VAL A 131 3.23 12.74 7.95
CA VAL A 131 4.65 12.70 7.56
C VAL A 131 5.43 13.43 8.64
N ASN A 132 6.34 12.73 9.30
CA ASN A 132 7.20 13.28 10.32
C ASN A 132 8.65 13.27 9.82
N GLN A 133 9.35 14.38 9.98
CA GLN A 133 10.76 14.49 9.59
C GLN A 133 11.65 14.33 10.80
N TYR A 134 12.69 13.54 10.66
CA TYR A 134 13.79 13.47 11.61
C TYR A 134 15.04 14.00 10.93
N PHE A 135 15.80 14.82 11.65
CA PHE A 135 17.07 15.20 11.14
C PHE A 135 18.20 14.91 12.16
N VAL A 136 19.32 14.43 11.63
CA VAL A 136 20.49 14.03 12.40
C VAL A 136 21.44 15.20 12.46
N SER A 137 21.74 15.70 13.67
CA SER A 137 22.72 16.76 13.88
C SER A 137 23.98 16.21 14.54
N PRO A 138 25.16 16.54 14.02
CA PRO A 138 26.43 16.16 14.63
C PRO A 138 26.71 16.91 15.94
N GLU A 139 26.05 18.04 16.12
CA GLU A 139 26.28 18.89 17.28
C GLU A 139 25.01 19.07 18.12
N PRO A 140 25.11 18.95 19.44
CA PRO A 140 24.01 19.30 20.32
C PRO A 140 23.72 20.79 20.25
N GLY A 141 22.45 21.17 20.40
CA GLY A 141 22.05 22.56 20.51
C GLY A 141 22.69 23.24 21.73
N GLU A 142 22.80 24.59 21.69
CA GLU A 142 23.46 25.38 22.75
C GLU A 142 22.92 25.12 24.16
N GLU A 143 21.61 24.89 24.31
CA GLU A 143 21.00 24.57 25.61
C GLU A 143 21.47 23.24 26.17
N MET A 144 21.60 22.22 25.31
CA MET A 144 22.09 20.90 25.71
C MET A 144 23.58 20.96 26.03
N LEU A 145 24.37 21.73 25.30
CA LEU A 145 25.80 21.95 25.61
C LEU A 145 25.96 22.57 27.00
N LYS A 146 25.15 23.59 27.35
CA LYS A 146 25.15 24.21 28.70
C LYS A 146 24.76 23.23 29.78
N MET A 147 23.69 22.45 29.56
CA MET A 147 23.26 21.42 30.52
C MET A 147 24.32 20.33 30.74
N MET A 148 25.06 19.96 29.69
CA MET A 148 26.13 18.99 29.78
C MET A 148 27.34 19.56 30.53
N GLU A 149 27.70 20.79 30.30
CA GLU A 149 28.75 21.51 31.06
C GLU A 149 28.40 21.58 32.53
N GLU A 150 27.17 21.93 32.86
CA GLU A 150 26.67 21.99 34.25
C GLU A 150 26.68 20.63 34.94
N GLN A 151 26.42 19.55 34.21
CA GLN A 151 26.39 18.16 34.73
C GLN A 151 27.73 17.45 34.63
N GLY A 152 28.78 18.08 34.08
CA GLY A 152 30.10 17.49 33.95
C GLY A 152 30.15 16.31 32.98
N ILE A 153 29.23 16.26 31.99
CA ILE A 153 29.16 15.18 31.00
C ILE A 153 30.17 15.48 29.89
N PRO A 154 31.15 14.60 29.67
CA PRO A 154 32.18 14.82 28.66
C PRO A 154 31.60 14.71 27.24
N ARG A 155 32.02 15.62 26.34
CA ARG A 155 31.56 15.72 24.93
C ARG A 155 31.75 14.41 24.13
N ASN A 156 32.70 13.58 24.46
CA ASN A 156 32.94 12.28 23.80
C ASN A 156 31.90 11.19 24.12
N ARG A 157 30.93 11.47 24.99
CA ARG A 157 29.75 10.60 25.22
C ARG A 157 28.53 11.00 24.40
N LEU A 158 28.66 12.04 23.56
CA LEU A 158 27.57 12.44 22.68
C LEU A 158 27.36 11.40 21.60
N ARG A 159 26.15 10.90 21.55
CA ARG A 159 25.63 10.25 20.36
C ARG A 159 25.04 11.30 19.42
N PRO A 160 24.96 11.06 18.11
CA PRO A 160 24.27 11.96 17.20
C PRO A 160 22.87 12.26 17.77
N LEU A 161 22.54 13.55 17.82
CA LEU A 161 21.23 13.98 18.26
C LEU A 161 20.29 13.90 17.07
N ILE A 162 19.19 13.19 17.26
CA ILE A 162 18.14 13.13 16.26
C ILE A 162 17.01 14.05 16.71
N PHE A 163 16.75 15.06 15.92
CA PHE A 163 15.67 16.00 16.13
C PHE A 163 14.44 15.56 15.37
N PHE A 164 13.29 15.78 15.95
CA PHE A 164 11.99 15.46 15.38
C PHE A 164 11.25 16.75 15.05
N GLU A 165 10.81 16.85 13.82
CA GLU A 165 9.94 17.90 13.34
C GLU A 165 8.67 17.29 12.78
N LYS A 166 7.53 17.60 13.40
CA LYS A 166 6.23 17.13 12.89
C LYS A 166 5.75 18.12 11.84
N TYR A 167 5.62 17.63 10.61
CA TYR A 167 4.94 18.36 9.54
C TYR A 167 3.43 18.30 9.79
N GLU A 168 2.92 19.26 10.53
CA GLU A 168 1.50 19.58 10.51
C GLU A 168 1.28 20.67 9.47
N ASN A 169 0.15 20.63 8.75
CA ASN A 169 -0.25 21.69 7.81
C ASN A 169 -0.39 23.07 8.49
N ASP A 170 -0.27 23.13 9.81
CA ASP A 170 -0.29 24.32 10.62
C ASP A 170 1.13 24.65 11.11
N LYS A 171 1.76 25.61 10.42
CA LYS A 171 3.14 26.07 10.70
C LYS A 171 3.32 26.74 12.07
N SER A 172 2.27 26.87 12.88
CA SER A 172 2.28 27.61 14.15
C SER A 172 2.77 26.80 15.36
N ASN A 173 3.01 25.48 15.21
CA ASN A 173 3.33 24.59 16.32
C ASN A 173 4.63 23.79 16.16
N LEU A 174 5.65 24.39 15.57
CA LEU A 174 7.01 23.83 15.59
C LEU A 174 7.51 23.80 17.04
N LYS A 175 7.36 22.67 17.70
CA LYS A 175 7.97 22.41 19.01
C LYS A 175 9.11 21.43 18.82
N ASP A 176 10.33 21.96 18.98
CA ASP A 176 11.52 21.14 19.20
C ASP A 176 11.26 20.13 20.30
N LYS A 177 11.25 18.85 19.95
CA LYS A 177 11.30 17.76 20.91
C LYS A 177 12.43 16.84 20.53
N SER A 178 13.38 16.68 21.44
CA SER A 178 14.41 15.63 21.33
C SER A 178 13.74 14.27 21.09
N ALA A 179 14.01 13.68 19.95
CA ALA A 179 13.17 12.61 19.41
C ALA A 179 13.65 11.19 19.71
N LEU A 180 14.86 11.02 20.23
CA LEU A 180 15.46 9.68 20.42
C LEU A 180 14.74 8.82 21.46
N GLU A 181 14.06 9.44 22.43
CA GLU A 181 13.28 8.68 23.43
C GLU A 181 11.91 8.24 22.90
N ASN A 182 11.44 8.82 21.80
CA ASN A 182 10.06 8.66 21.34
C ASN A 182 9.86 7.81 20.09
N SER A 183 10.89 7.51 19.30
CA SER A 183 10.73 6.68 18.09
C SER A 183 11.54 5.38 18.16
N LYS A 184 10.93 4.37 18.80
CA LYS A 184 11.44 2.98 18.69
C LYS A 184 11.56 2.53 17.24
N LEU A 185 10.72 3.07 16.36
CA LEU A 185 10.72 2.71 14.94
C LEU A 185 11.98 3.20 14.23
N LEU A 186 12.36 4.48 14.41
CA LEU A 186 13.59 5.01 13.84
C LEU A 186 14.82 4.32 14.43
N GLY A 187 14.86 4.10 15.75
CA GLY A 187 15.96 3.39 16.39
C GLY A 187 16.14 1.97 15.85
N ASN A 188 15.05 1.23 15.65
CA ASN A 188 15.10 -0.09 15.03
C ASN A 188 15.57 -0.01 13.59
N TYR A 189 15.03 0.94 12.81
CA TYR A 189 15.43 1.15 11.43
C TYR A 189 16.94 1.45 11.28
N LEU A 190 17.47 2.33 12.12
CA LEU A 190 18.89 2.65 12.11
C LEU A 190 19.74 1.41 12.44
N ASN A 191 19.38 0.65 13.47
CA ASN A 191 20.10 -0.56 13.86
C ASN A 191 20.01 -1.71 12.83
N GLU A 192 18.94 -1.74 12.03
CA GLU A 192 18.75 -2.76 10.98
C GLU A 192 19.48 -2.42 9.68
N ASN A 193 19.70 -1.13 9.39
CA ASN A 193 20.21 -0.68 8.10
C ASN A 193 21.62 -0.10 8.16
N TYR A 194 22.11 0.26 9.34
CA TYR A 194 23.44 0.88 9.52
C TYR A 194 24.22 0.19 10.63
N SER A 195 25.54 0.11 10.45
CA SER A 195 26.44 -0.38 11.50
C SER A 195 26.52 0.65 12.65
N LYS A 196 26.98 0.19 13.80
CA LYS A 196 27.19 1.08 14.94
C LYS A 196 28.25 2.14 14.67
N GLU A 197 29.27 1.79 13.91
CA GLU A 197 30.35 2.68 13.49
C GLU A 197 29.83 3.80 12.60
N GLU A 198 28.96 3.49 11.62
CA GLU A 198 28.33 4.49 10.74
C GLU A 198 27.44 5.44 11.53
N ILE A 199 26.67 4.94 12.49
CA ILE A 199 25.82 5.76 13.35
C ILE A 199 26.67 6.66 14.25
N ASP A 200 27.71 6.13 14.90
CA ASP A 200 28.58 6.87 15.81
C ASP A 200 29.43 7.93 15.07
N GLN A 201 29.78 7.70 13.81
CA GLN A 201 30.52 8.64 12.96
C GLN A 201 29.63 9.57 12.14
N ILE A 202 28.31 9.39 12.24
CA ILE A 202 27.29 10.16 11.48
C ILE A 202 27.48 9.99 9.96
N ASP A 203 27.93 8.83 9.55
CA ASP A 203 27.96 8.41 8.14
C ASP A 203 26.61 7.77 7.75
N ILE A 204 25.54 8.50 8.03
CA ILE A 204 24.15 8.15 7.76
C ILE A 204 23.43 9.34 7.13
N PRO A 205 22.33 9.16 6.43
CA PRO A 205 21.54 10.26 5.89
C PRO A 205 21.18 11.31 6.95
N LYS A 206 21.22 12.57 6.54
CA LYS A 206 20.91 13.69 7.43
C LYS A 206 19.44 13.76 7.80
N TYR A 207 18.57 13.30 6.90
CA TYR A 207 17.12 13.35 7.07
C TYR A 207 16.50 11.97 6.93
N PHE A 208 15.53 11.69 7.79
CA PHE A 208 14.67 10.52 7.70
C PHE A 208 13.21 10.96 7.79
N TYR A 209 12.34 10.26 7.11
CA TYR A 209 10.91 10.56 7.13
C TYR A 209 10.13 9.37 7.67
N GLU A 210 9.37 9.58 8.73
CA GLU A 210 8.36 8.62 9.17
C GLU A 210 7.05 8.93 8.46
N VAL A 211 6.58 7.97 7.69
CA VAL A 211 5.33 8.07 6.94
C VAL A 211 4.31 7.17 7.59
N VAL A 212 3.14 7.73 7.90
CA VAL A 212 2.03 7.00 8.51
C VAL A 212 0.91 6.86 7.50
N PHE A 213 0.58 5.61 7.19
CA PHE A 213 -0.53 5.26 6.31
C PHE A 213 -1.69 4.73 7.11
N ASP A 214 -2.91 5.02 6.66
CA ASP A 214 -4.15 4.43 7.15
C ASP A 214 -4.98 3.82 6.01
N LYS A 215 -6.02 3.09 6.35
CA LYS A 215 -6.96 2.51 5.38
C LYS A 215 -8.41 2.67 5.85
N PRO A 216 -8.95 3.89 5.82
CA PRO A 216 -10.31 4.14 6.31
C PRO A 216 -11.38 3.34 5.56
N GLY A 217 -11.15 2.96 4.31
CA GLY A 217 -12.04 2.10 3.53
C GLY A 217 -12.07 0.62 3.95
N GLY A 218 -11.17 0.20 4.84
CA GLY A 218 -11.10 -1.16 5.39
C GLY A 218 -10.36 -2.17 4.52
N LEU A 219 -10.44 -2.07 3.21
CA LEU A 219 -9.88 -3.06 2.30
C LEU A 219 -8.35 -3.11 2.35
N VAL A 220 -7.81 -4.30 2.58
CA VAL A 220 -6.36 -4.53 2.63
C VAL A 220 -5.78 -4.52 1.22
N MET A 221 -4.76 -3.68 1.00
CA MET A 221 -4.05 -3.57 -0.27
C MET A 221 -2.56 -3.29 -0.06
N PRO A 222 -1.67 -3.59 -1.01
CA PRO A 222 -0.29 -3.13 -0.97
C PRO A 222 -0.22 -1.59 -0.94
N ILE A 223 0.77 -1.05 -0.25
CA ILE A 223 1.07 0.38 -0.29
C ILE A 223 2.15 0.61 -1.35
N ILE A 224 1.85 1.44 -2.34
CA ILE A 224 2.78 1.80 -3.41
C ILE A 224 2.95 3.31 -3.39
N ILE A 225 4.20 3.76 -3.23
CA ILE A 225 4.54 5.17 -3.20
C ILE A 225 5.67 5.48 -4.19
N ASP A 226 5.60 6.64 -4.80
CA ASP A 226 6.67 7.23 -5.57
C ASP A 226 7.28 8.39 -4.77
N ILE A 227 8.55 8.28 -4.45
CA ILE A 227 9.32 9.31 -3.75
C ILE A 227 10.09 10.08 -4.80
N LYS A 228 9.75 11.36 -4.95
CA LYS A 228 10.46 12.25 -5.87
C LYS A 228 11.44 13.10 -5.08
N TYR A 229 12.71 12.98 -5.40
CA TYR A 229 13.78 13.76 -4.82
C TYR A 229 13.95 15.11 -5.52
N GLU A 230 14.64 16.05 -4.86
CA GLU A 230 14.86 17.42 -5.40
C GLU A 230 15.72 17.42 -6.67
N ASP A 231 16.61 16.43 -6.83
CA ASP A 231 17.42 16.22 -8.03
C ASP A 231 16.63 15.69 -9.24
N GLY A 232 15.33 15.38 -9.03
CA GLY A 232 14.41 14.86 -10.03
C GLY A 232 14.36 13.33 -10.11
N GLU A 233 15.20 12.61 -9.37
CA GLU A 233 15.10 11.16 -9.26
C GLU A 233 13.76 10.77 -8.62
N THR A 234 13.18 9.68 -9.12
CA THR A 234 11.94 9.11 -8.56
C THR A 234 12.16 7.65 -8.22
N VAL A 235 12.01 7.32 -6.94
CA VAL A 235 12.14 5.95 -6.44
C VAL A 235 10.77 5.42 -6.06
N ARG A 236 10.37 4.30 -6.68
CA ARG A 236 9.13 3.60 -6.32
C ARG A 236 9.40 2.58 -5.22
N LYS A 237 8.69 2.71 -4.09
CA LYS A 237 8.66 1.70 -3.02
C LYS A 237 7.31 1.00 -2.99
N LYS A 238 7.34 -0.34 -2.87
CA LYS A 238 6.14 -1.17 -2.74
C LYS A 238 6.23 -1.96 -1.44
N TYR A 239 5.24 -1.77 -0.56
CA TYR A 239 5.07 -2.56 0.65
C TYR A 239 3.93 -3.55 0.41
N PRO A 240 4.17 -4.86 0.62
CA PRO A 240 3.16 -5.87 0.38
C PRO A 240 1.98 -5.74 1.35
N ALA A 241 0.84 -6.29 0.98
CA ALA A 241 -0.39 -6.23 1.79
C ALA A 241 -0.23 -6.75 3.24
N GLN A 242 0.75 -7.63 3.45
CA GLN A 242 1.10 -8.20 4.76
C GLN A 242 1.53 -7.15 5.80
N VAL A 243 1.88 -5.91 5.38
CA VAL A 243 2.18 -4.82 6.33
C VAL A 243 1.02 -4.52 7.27
N TRP A 244 -0.22 -4.83 6.86
CA TRP A 244 -1.43 -4.62 7.64
C TRP A 244 -1.71 -5.72 8.67
N ARG A 245 -1.01 -6.86 8.62
CA ARG A 245 -1.29 -8.02 9.51
C ARG A 245 -1.18 -7.72 11.00
N LYS A 246 -0.24 -6.84 11.38
CA LYS A 246 0.02 -6.52 12.80
C LYS A 246 -0.66 -5.23 13.27
N ASN A 247 -1.01 -4.36 12.34
CA ASN A 247 -1.55 -3.03 12.60
C ASN A 247 -2.72 -2.78 11.65
N ASP A 248 -3.91 -3.12 12.08
CA ASP A 248 -5.08 -3.06 11.20
C ASP A 248 -5.52 -1.64 10.85
N GLY A 249 -5.21 -0.66 11.69
CA GLY A 249 -5.58 0.75 11.48
C GLY A 249 -4.51 1.60 10.81
N GLU A 250 -3.25 1.43 11.19
CA GLU A 250 -2.15 2.30 10.75
C GLU A 250 -0.87 1.52 10.49
N VAL A 251 -0.13 1.93 9.47
CA VAL A 251 1.21 1.40 9.15
C VAL A 251 2.21 2.55 9.12
N ARG A 252 3.31 2.40 9.84
CA ARG A 252 4.39 3.38 9.91
C ARG A 252 5.63 2.84 9.21
N LYS A 253 6.27 3.66 8.38
CA LYS A 253 7.50 3.32 7.64
C LYS A 253 8.49 4.47 7.73
N ILE A 254 9.78 4.13 7.82
CA ILE A 254 10.89 5.09 7.67
C ILE A 254 11.36 5.06 6.21
N LEU A 255 11.58 6.26 5.69
CA LEU A 255 12.10 6.52 4.34
C LEU A 255 13.42 7.25 4.45
#